data_9fbeffea9ed84101ebc8bd1a30bb8c2f
#
_entry.id   9fbeffea9ed84101ebc8bd1a30bb8c2f
#
_cell.length_a   1.000
_cell.length_b   1.000
_cell.length_c   1.000
_cell.angle_alpha   90.00
_cell.angle_beta   90.00
_cell.angle_gamma   90.00
#
_symmetry.space_group_name_H-M   'P 1'
#
loop_
_entity.id
_entity.type
_entity.pdbx_description
1 polymer ?
#
loop_
_entity_poly.entity_id
_entity_poly.type
_entity_poly.pdbx_seq_one_letter_code
_entity_poly.pdbx_strand_id
1 'polypeptide(L)'
;ITIQSSLKIANPNWAVTSYVAASLLLSFYITSSRSKFLRFSFNSGLLLNFIISAYILKVTMLGSFLPINLKSDPLRKNLGFEILATKIDEIINKNDISKVVFERRGDITRFNYYLNRDKNKHENKIYLKTSSITPGNFYEANYNFDNSQKSLGERILIVSNSPNIETNKYGNIYNVKFMEAISSNTVKDLKRVYYLFEGTYE
;
A
#
# COMPACT_ATOMS: atom_id res chain seq x y z
N ILE A 1 23.27 1.85 11.56
CA ILE A 1 21.83 1.56 11.66
C ILE A 1 21.43 1.43 13.13
N THR A 2 22.15 0.64 13.95
CA THR A 2 21.84 0.44 15.37
C THR A 2 21.89 1.76 16.18
N ILE A 3 22.88 2.61 15.95
CA ILE A 3 22.99 3.93 16.58
C ILE A 3 21.89 4.86 16.07
N GLN A 4 21.59 4.81 14.77
CA GLN A 4 20.56 5.65 14.16
C GLN A 4 19.13 5.26 14.58
N SER A 5 18.87 3.98 14.83
CA SER A 5 17.58 3.50 15.35
C SER A 5 17.33 3.91 16.81
N SER A 6 18.39 4.17 17.56
CA SER A 6 18.29 4.72 18.92
C SER A 6 17.94 6.21 18.94
N LEU A 7 18.19 6.92 17.83
CA LEU A 7 17.99 8.37 17.73
C LEU A 7 16.72 8.75 16.95
N LYS A 8 16.28 7.91 16.04
CA LYS A 8 15.05 8.10 15.23
C LYS A 8 14.48 6.75 14.83
N ILE A 9 13.18 6.72 14.47
CA ILE A 9 12.53 5.54 13.91
C ILE A 9 13.26 5.18 12.59
N ALA A 10 14.08 4.12 12.63
CA ALA A 10 14.79 3.64 11.46
C ALA A 10 13.84 2.86 10.55
N ASN A 11 13.88 3.17 9.26
CA ASN A 11 13.15 2.38 8.28
C ASN A 11 13.90 1.05 8.04
N PRO A 12 13.26 -0.12 8.25
CA PRO A 12 13.88 -1.42 8.03
C PRO A 12 14.51 -1.59 6.63
N ASN A 13 13.96 -0.91 5.63
CA ASN A 13 14.45 -0.97 4.26
C ASN A 13 15.86 -0.40 4.09
N TRP A 14 16.35 0.43 5.00
CA TRP A 14 17.71 0.96 4.94
C TRP A 14 18.79 -0.10 5.23
N ALA A 15 18.38 -1.19 5.86
CA ALA A 15 19.28 -2.31 6.15
C ALA A 15 19.45 -3.29 4.99
N VAL A 16 18.63 -3.22 3.93
CA VAL A 16 18.59 -4.22 2.85
C VAL A 16 19.95 -4.36 2.16
N THR A 17 20.61 -3.27 1.82
CA THR A 17 21.93 -3.30 1.19
C THR A 17 23.01 -3.91 2.09
N SER A 18 22.91 -3.67 3.40
CA SER A 18 23.83 -4.27 4.39
C SER A 18 23.63 -5.78 4.50
N TYR A 19 22.40 -6.28 4.34
CA TYR A 19 22.13 -7.71 4.37
C TYR A 19 22.78 -8.46 3.20
N VAL A 20 22.82 -7.89 2.01
CA VAL A 20 23.48 -8.50 0.85
C VAL A 20 24.98 -8.67 1.12
N ALA A 21 25.66 -7.59 1.53
CA ALA A 21 27.06 -7.65 1.87
C ALA A 21 27.36 -8.62 3.03
N ALA A 22 26.56 -8.57 4.09
CA ALA A 22 26.72 -9.45 5.24
C ALA A 22 26.51 -10.94 4.86
N SER A 23 25.55 -11.25 3.99
CA SER A 23 25.31 -12.63 3.56
C SER A 23 26.46 -13.18 2.71
N LEU A 24 27.07 -12.37 1.86
CA LEU A 24 28.27 -12.76 1.09
C LEU A 24 29.46 -13.02 1.99
N LEU A 25 29.74 -12.11 2.93
CA LEU A 25 30.85 -12.28 3.91
C LEU A 25 30.62 -13.51 4.79
N LEU A 26 29.40 -13.72 5.27
CA LEU A 26 29.05 -14.87 6.09
C LEU A 26 29.20 -16.17 5.31
N SER A 27 28.75 -16.22 4.07
CA SER A 27 28.91 -17.38 3.19
C SER A 27 30.37 -17.71 2.96
N PHE A 28 31.21 -16.70 2.66
CA PHE A 28 32.65 -16.87 2.50
C PHE A 28 33.29 -17.40 3.79
N TYR A 29 32.99 -16.82 4.93
CA TYR A 29 33.54 -17.24 6.22
C TYR A 29 33.17 -18.69 6.56
N ILE A 30 31.94 -19.11 6.33
CA ILE A 30 31.45 -20.46 6.65
C ILE A 30 32.05 -21.49 5.70
N THR A 31 32.14 -21.18 4.39
CA THR A 31 32.75 -22.10 3.41
C THR A 31 34.25 -22.31 3.67
N SER A 32 34.94 -21.26 4.13
CA SER A 32 36.35 -21.31 4.48
C SER A 32 36.60 -21.99 5.84
N SER A 33 35.59 -22.06 6.71
CA SER A 33 35.71 -22.62 8.05
C SER A 33 35.71 -24.15 8.02
N ARG A 34 36.60 -24.77 8.82
CA ARG A 34 36.61 -26.22 9.08
C ARG A 34 35.66 -26.65 10.20
N SER A 35 35.01 -25.71 10.89
CA SER A 35 34.11 -25.98 12.01
C SER A 35 32.82 -26.66 11.58
N LYS A 36 32.60 -27.89 12.01
CA LYS A 36 31.36 -28.63 11.79
C LYS A 36 30.14 -27.94 12.43
N PHE A 37 30.33 -27.31 13.57
CA PHE A 37 29.28 -26.58 14.29
C PHE A 37 28.78 -25.37 13.47
N LEU A 38 29.70 -24.57 12.91
CA LEU A 38 29.35 -23.43 12.10
C LEU A 38 28.58 -23.84 10.83
N ARG A 39 29.02 -24.91 10.17
CA ARG A 39 28.31 -25.43 8.99
C ARG A 39 26.93 -25.96 9.33
N PHE A 40 26.79 -26.67 10.44
CA PHE A 40 25.49 -27.15 10.91
C PHE A 40 24.54 -25.99 11.22
N SER A 41 25.00 -24.98 11.98
CA SER A 41 24.19 -23.80 12.33
C SER A 41 23.74 -23.02 11.09
N PHE A 42 24.63 -22.88 10.10
CA PHE A 42 24.29 -22.21 8.85
C PHE A 42 23.22 -22.97 8.06
N ASN A 43 23.40 -24.27 7.86
CA ASN A 43 22.44 -25.10 7.14
C ASN A 43 21.08 -25.13 7.85
N SER A 44 21.07 -25.18 9.18
CA SER A 44 19.84 -25.09 9.96
C SER A 44 19.15 -23.72 9.80
N GLY A 45 19.94 -22.64 9.77
CA GLY A 45 19.44 -21.30 9.50
C GLY A 45 18.85 -21.16 8.10
N LEU A 46 19.50 -21.71 7.07
CA LEU A 46 18.97 -21.74 5.71
C LEU A 46 17.64 -22.51 5.62
N LEU A 47 17.59 -23.70 6.25
CA LEU A 47 16.38 -24.50 6.27
C LEU A 47 15.23 -23.76 6.97
N LEU A 48 15.51 -23.12 8.10
CA LEU A 48 14.51 -22.30 8.83
C LEU A 48 14.01 -21.15 7.97
N ASN A 49 14.91 -20.40 7.30
CA ASN A 49 14.54 -19.32 6.41
C ASN A 49 13.67 -19.82 5.24
N PHE A 50 14.01 -20.98 4.66
CA PHE A 50 13.22 -21.60 3.61
C PHE A 50 11.80 -21.92 4.09
N ILE A 51 11.67 -22.54 5.28
CA ILE A 51 10.36 -22.88 5.86
C ILE A 51 9.53 -21.61 6.12
N ILE A 52 10.15 -20.56 6.71
CA ILE A 52 9.47 -19.29 6.95
C ILE A 52 9.02 -18.64 5.64
N SER A 53 9.89 -18.63 4.64
CA SER A 53 9.59 -18.03 3.32
C SER A 53 8.47 -18.80 2.61
N ALA A 54 8.51 -20.13 2.62
CA ALA A 54 7.45 -20.96 2.05
C ALA A 54 6.11 -20.75 2.78
N TYR A 55 6.17 -20.60 4.11
CA TYR A 55 5.00 -20.31 4.91
C TYR A 55 4.39 -18.93 4.58
N ILE A 56 5.22 -17.89 4.49
CA ILE A 56 4.78 -16.54 4.09
C ILE A 56 4.17 -16.57 2.68
N LEU A 57 4.82 -17.27 1.74
CA LEU A 57 4.31 -17.43 0.38
C LEU A 57 2.94 -18.13 0.36
N LYS A 58 2.80 -19.21 1.13
CA LYS A 58 1.52 -19.91 1.27
C LYS A 58 0.43 -18.97 1.79
N VAL A 59 0.72 -18.23 2.85
CA VAL A 59 -0.24 -17.29 3.46
C VAL A 59 -0.64 -16.17 2.49
N THR A 60 0.31 -15.67 1.68
CA THR A 60 0.03 -14.64 0.66
C THR A 60 -0.82 -15.18 -0.50
N MET A 61 -0.57 -16.41 -0.93
CA MET A 61 -1.29 -17.01 -2.08
C MET A 61 -2.69 -17.52 -1.72
N LEU A 62 -2.85 -18.08 -0.53
CA LEU A 62 -4.08 -18.77 -0.11
C LEU A 62 -4.94 -17.93 0.85
N GLY A 63 -4.51 -16.70 1.16
CA GLY A 63 -5.12 -15.90 2.20
C GLY A 63 -4.70 -16.35 3.61
N SER A 64 -5.18 -15.63 4.62
CA SER A 64 -4.85 -15.90 6.02
C SER A 64 -5.55 -17.17 6.50
N PHE A 65 -4.91 -18.33 6.32
CA PHE A 65 -5.32 -19.60 6.94
C PHE A 65 -4.74 -19.81 8.34
N LEU A 66 -4.25 -18.79 8.94
CA LEU A 66 -3.79 -18.86 10.32
C LEU A 66 -4.99 -18.83 11.25
N PRO A 67 -5.13 -19.81 12.16
CA PRO A 67 -6.03 -19.69 13.29
C PRO A 67 -5.54 -18.66 14.32
N ILE A 68 -4.65 -17.78 13.90
CA ILE A 68 -4.09 -16.69 14.69
C ILE A 68 -5.11 -15.58 14.75
N ASN A 69 -5.33 -15.06 15.94
CA ASN A 69 -6.13 -13.90 16.18
C ASN A 69 -5.73 -12.80 15.17
N LEU A 70 -6.66 -12.38 14.33
CA LEU A 70 -6.49 -11.40 13.26
C LEU A 70 -5.78 -10.11 13.67
N LYS A 71 -5.83 -9.78 14.95
CA LYS A 71 -5.09 -8.64 15.49
C LYS A 71 -3.57 -8.79 15.35
N SER A 72 -3.08 -10.02 15.33
CA SER A 72 -1.66 -10.37 15.22
C SER A 72 -1.22 -10.72 13.80
N ASP A 73 -2.12 -10.77 12.82
CA ASP A 73 -1.78 -11.08 11.43
C ASP A 73 -0.97 -9.92 10.80
N PRO A 74 0.29 -10.14 10.40
CA PRO A 74 1.12 -9.13 9.75
C PRO A 74 0.53 -8.65 8.41
N LEU A 75 -0.26 -9.50 7.73
CA LEU A 75 -0.91 -9.18 6.44
C LEU A 75 -2.24 -8.45 6.61
N ARG A 76 -2.76 -8.32 7.83
CA ARG A 76 -4.02 -7.65 8.13
C ARG A 76 -4.18 -6.30 7.44
N LYS A 77 -3.08 -5.54 7.35
CA LYS A 77 -3.08 -4.21 6.71
C LYS A 77 -3.39 -4.26 5.22
N ASN A 78 -3.25 -5.41 4.57
CA ASN A 78 -3.44 -5.57 3.12
C ASN A 78 -4.75 -6.29 2.76
N LEU A 79 -5.49 -6.82 3.74
CA LEU A 79 -6.74 -7.53 3.50
C LEU A 79 -7.90 -6.58 3.19
N GLY A 80 -8.82 -6.99 2.33
CA GLY A 80 -10.07 -6.31 2.03
C GLY A 80 -10.01 -5.18 1.01
N PHE A 81 -8.84 -4.85 0.47
CA PHE A 81 -8.71 -3.80 -0.54
C PHE A 81 -9.25 -4.20 -1.91
N GLU A 82 -9.22 -5.47 -2.27
CA GLU A 82 -9.77 -5.94 -3.53
C GLU A 82 -11.28 -5.65 -3.63
N ILE A 83 -12.03 -6.01 -2.59
CA ILE A 83 -13.48 -5.75 -2.52
C ILE A 83 -13.79 -4.26 -2.60
N LEU A 84 -13.00 -3.43 -1.90
CA LEU A 84 -13.18 -1.99 -1.92
C LEU A 84 -12.82 -1.40 -3.29
N ALA A 85 -11.76 -1.90 -3.93
CA ALA A 85 -11.35 -1.46 -5.27
C ALA A 85 -12.42 -1.81 -6.32
N THR A 86 -13.01 -3.01 -6.26
CA THR A 86 -14.13 -3.39 -7.14
C THR A 86 -15.31 -2.43 -7.00
N LYS A 87 -15.68 -2.08 -5.76
CA LYS A 87 -16.75 -1.10 -5.53
C LYS A 87 -16.42 0.29 -6.08
N ILE A 88 -15.18 0.74 -5.89
CA ILE A 88 -14.72 2.02 -6.46
C ILE A 88 -14.78 1.97 -7.98
N ASP A 89 -14.33 0.89 -8.59
CA ASP A 89 -14.38 0.70 -10.06
C ASP A 89 -15.82 0.75 -10.60
N GLU A 90 -16.75 0.09 -9.92
CA GLU A 90 -18.18 0.15 -10.26
C GLU A 90 -18.73 1.59 -10.21
N ILE A 91 -18.36 2.36 -9.18
CA ILE A 91 -18.79 3.74 -9.01
C ILE A 91 -18.20 4.65 -10.09
N ILE A 92 -16.92 4.48 -10.40
CA ILE A 92 -16.22 5.21 -11.46
C ILE A 92 -16.95 5.00 -12.78
N ASN A 93 -17.20 3.75 -13.16
CA ASN A 93 -17.82 3.39 -14.43
C ASN A 93 -19.28 3.87 -14.50
N LYS A 94 -20.04 3.75 -13.41
CA LYS A 94 -21.45 4.17 -13.35
C LYS A 94 -21.62 5.68 -13.49
N ASN A 95 -20.67 6.45 -12.94
CA ASN A 95 -20.80 7.91 -12.86
C ASN A 95 -19.91 8.65 -13.87
N ASP A 96 -19.21 7.95 -14.77
CA ASP A 96 -18.29 8.51 -15.76
C ASP A 96 -17.25 9.44 -15.10
N ILE A 97 -16.61 8.93 -14.05
CA ILE A 97 -15.58 9.65 -13.30
C ILE A 97 -14.23 9.43 -13.96
N SER A 98 -13.53 10.51 -14.28
CA SER A 98 -12.25 10.47 -14.99
C SER A 98 -11.03 10.31 -14.06
N LYS A 99 -11.14 10.74 -12.81
CA LYS A 99 -10.02 10.77 -11.85
C LYS A 99 -10.43 10.32 -10.46
N VAL A 100 -9.51 9.62 -9.81
CA VAL A 100 -9.65 9.18 -8.42
C VAL A 100 -8.52 9.75 -7.58
N VAL A 101 -8.87 10.44 -6.52
CA VAL A 101 -7.91 11.13 -5.64
C VAL A 101 -7.93 10.51 -4.26
N PHE A 102 -6.77 10.05 -3.79
CA PHE A 102 -6.57 9.52 -2.46
C PHE A 102 -5.86 10.54 -1.57
N GLU A 103 -6.22 10.58 -0.29
CA GLU A 103 -5.58 11.46 0.69
C GLU A 103 -4.32 10.83 1.32
N ARG A 104 -4.18 9.50 1.25
CA ARG A 104 -3.10 8.81 1.92
C ARG A 104 -2.28 7.97 0.95
N ARG A 105 -0.95 8.11 1.04
CA ARG A 105 0.00 7.29 0.29
C ARG A 105 -0.23 5.79 0.43
N GLY A 106 -0.53 5.33 1.65
CA GLY A 106 -0.77 3.91 1.90
C GLY A 106 -2.00 3.37 1.19
N ASP A 107 -2.98 4.20 0.91
CA ASP A 107 -4.21 3.82 0.22
C ASP A 107 -3.97 3.81 -1.29
N ILE A 108 -3.40 4.85 -1.89
CA ILE A 108 -3.08 4.84 -3.32
C ILE A 108 -2.21 3.64 -3.71
N THR A 109 -1.22 3.27 -2.88
CA THR A 109 -0.35 2.10 -3.13
C THR A 109 -1.15 0.81 -3.28
N ARG A 110 -2.16 0.61 -2.43
CA ARG A 110 -2.97 -0.62 -2.41
C ARG A 110 -4.04 -0.60 -3.48
N PHE A 111 -4.76 0.50 -3.60
CA PHE A 111 -5.83 0.64 -4.58
C PHE A 111 -5.29 0.65 -6.02
N ASN A 112 -4.14 1.27 -6.27
CA ASN A 112 -3.51 1.31 -7.59
C ASN A 112 -3.26 -0.11 -8.14
N TYR A 113 -2.83 -1.03 -7.29
CA TYR A 113 -2.62 -2.42 -7.68
C TYR A 113 -3.91 -3.08 -8.18
N TYR A 114 -5.02 -2.93 -7.45
CA TYR A 114 -6.28 -3.60 -7.80
C TYR A 114 -7.04 -2.89 -8.91
N LEU A 115 -7.04 -1.55 -8.94
CA LEU A 115 -7.74 -0.77 -9.97
C LEU A 115 -7.09 -0.88 -11.35
N ASN A 116 -5.77 -1.05 -11.40
CA ASN A 116 -5.02 -1.16 -12.66
C ASN A 116 -4.62 -2.61 -13.01
N ARG A 117 -5.07 -3.61 -12.25
CA ARG A 117 -4.75 -5.02 -12.51
C ARG A 117 -5.25 -5.48 -13.88
N ASP A 118 -6.43 -5.10 -14.27
CA ASP A 118 -7.03 -5.41 -15.56
C ASP A 118 -6.79 -4.27 -16.54
N LYS A 119 -5.65 -4.30 -17.23
CA LYS A 119 -5.23 -3.29 -18.22
C LYS A 119 -6.19 -3.08 -19.39
N ASN A 120 -7.20 -3.94 -19.56
CA ASN A 120 -8.23 -3.80 -20.60
C ASN A 120 -9.41 -2.91 -20.17
N LYS A 121 -9.48 -2.51 -18.93
CA LYS A 121 -10.40 -1.48 -18.43
C LYS A 121 -9.68 -0.15 -18.43
N HIS A 122 -10.39 0.90 -18.79
CA HIS A 122 -9.92 2.28 -18.86
C HIS A 122 -8.84 2.59 -17.83
N GLU A 123 -7.73 3.22 -18.27
CA GLU A 123 -6.68 3.71 -17.37
C GLU A 123 -7.31 4.71 -16.40
N ASN A 124 -7.74 4.22 -15.27
CA ASN A 124 -8.20 5.08 -14.18
C ASN A 124 -7.03 5.94 -13.73
N LYS A 125 -7.12 7.24 -13.97
CA LYS A 125 -6.13 8.20 -13.54
C LYS A 125 -6.24 8.34 -12.03
N ILE A 126 -5.30 7.71 -11.33
CA ILE A 126 -5.25 7.66 -9.87
C ILE A 126 -4.23 8.68 -9.38
N TYR A 127 -4.61 9.48 -8.41
CA TYR A 127 -3.79 10.57 -7.90
C TYR A 127 -3.74 10.56 -6.38
N LEU A 128 -2.68 11.15 -5.84
CA LEU A 128 -2.49 11.42 -4.43
C LEU A 128 -2.60 12.92 -4.17
N LYS A 129 -3.47 13.32 -3.27
CA LYS A 129 -3.46 14.68 -2.74
C LYS A 129 -2.40 14.77 -1.65
N THR A 130 -1.41 15.61 -1.88
CA THR A 130 -0.36 15.90 -0.90
C THR A 130 -0.33 17.39 -0.59
N SER A 131 -0.02 17.72 0.65
CA SER A 131 0.23 19.10 1.06
C SER A 131 1.72 19.50 0.93
N SER A 132 2.57 18.54 0.54
CA SER A 132 4.02 18.78 0.44
C SER A 132 4.36 19.42 -0.91
N ILE A 133 5.10 20.52 -0.86
CA ILE A 133 5.63 21.21 -2.05
C ILE A 133 6.74 20.36 -2.70
N THR A 134 7.54 19.70 -1.88
CA THR A 134 8.61 18.81 -2.33
C THR A 134 8.22 17.36 -2.14
N PRO A 135 8.24 16.54 -3.22
CA PRO A 135 7.88 15.13 -3.11
C PRO A 135 8.83 14.38 -2.17
N GLY A 136 8.29 13.76 -1.14
CA GLY A 136 9.06 12.93 -0.21
C GLY A 136 9.17 11.46 -0.62
N ASN A 137 8.49 11.06 -1.71
CA ASN A 137 8.46 9.68 -2.18
C ASN A 137 7.96 9.56 -3.62
N PHE A 138 8.07 8.33 -4.18
CA PHE A 138 7.67 8.02 -5.56
C PHE A 138 6.22 8.41 -5.90
N TYR A 139 5.26 8.15 -5.01
CA TYR A 139 3.85 8.45 -5.29
C TYR A 139 3.56 9.95 -5.29
N GLU A 140 4.19 10.72 -4.41
CA GLU A 140 4.07 12.18 -4.41
C GLU A 140 4.71 12.79 -5.64
N ALA A 141 5.79 12.21 -6.16
CA ALA A 141 6.44 12.69 -7.37
C ALA A 141 5.65 12.41 -8.65
N ASN A 142 5.04 11.21 -8.76
CA ASN A 142 4.46 10.73 -10.03
C ASN A 142 2.93 10.78 -10.07
N TYR A 143 2.27 10.80 -8.92
CA TYR A 143 0.81 10.74 -8.81
C TYR A 143 0.24 11.97 -8.09
N ASN A 144 0.97 13.07 -8.02
CA ASN A 144 0.48 14.29 -7.37
C ASN A 144 -0.70 14.87 -8.15
N PHE A 145 -1.84 15.00 -7.47
CA PHE A 145 -3.05 15.56 -8.06
C PHE A 145 -2.88 17.01 -8.53
N ASP A 146 -2.11 17.81 -7.81
CA ASP A 146 -1.91 19.23 -8.16
C ASP A 146 -1.16 19.41 -9.50
N ASN A 147 -0.32 18.43 -9.88
CA ASN A 147 0.43 18.42 -11.13
C ASN A 147 -0.33 17.73 -12.27
N SER A 148 -1.52 17.17 -12.03
CA SER A 148 -2.30 16.51 -13.06
C SER A 148 -2.90 17.52 -14.03
N GLN A 149 -3.02 17.12 -15.31
CA GLN A 149 -3.84 17.89 -16.26
C GLN A 149 -5.28 17.90 -15.77
N LYS A 150 -5.90 19.07 -15.77
CA LYS A 150 -7.26 19.30 -15.29
C LYS A 150 -8.07 19.94 -16.37
N SER A 151 -9.30 19.47 -16.56
CA SER A 151 -10.24 20.01 -17.54
C SER A 151 -11.46 20.58 -16.82
N LEU A 152 -11.95 21.72 -17.26
CA LEU A 152 -13.17 22.33 -16.75
C LEU A 152 -14.34 21.34 -16.84
N GLY A 153 -15.10 21.23 -15.79
CA GLY A 153 -16.24 20.31 -15.71
C GLY A 153 -15.86 18.85 -15.44
N GLU A 154 -14.58 18.55 -15.27
CA GLU A 154 -14.11 17.18 -15.01
C GLU A 154 -14.61 16.67 -13.64
N ARG A 155 -15.21 15.47 -13.65
CA ARG A 155 -15.72 14.82 -12.44
C ARG A 155 -14.62 14.02 -11.77
N ILE A 156 -14.49 14.20 -10.46
CA ILE A 156 -13.40 13.64 -9.65
C ILE A 156 -14.00 12.89 -8.48
N LEU A 157 -13.51 11.69 -8.21
CA LEU A 157 -13.82 10.91 -7.01
C LEU A 157 -12.74 11.12 -5.95
N ILE A 158 -13.11 11.59 -4.80
CA ILE A 158 -12.23 11.71 -3.64
C ILE A 158 -12.51 10.54 -2.71
N VAL A 159 -11.47 9.79 -2.37
CA VAL A 159 -11.53 8.62 -1.48
C VAL A 159 -10.83 8.95 -0.17
N SER A 160 -11.62 9.08 0.89
CA SER A 160 -11.13 9.46 2.23
C SER A 160 -11.46 8.39 3.28
N ASN A 161 -10.63 8.32 4.31
CA ASN A 161 -10.89 7.51 5.50
C ASN A 161 -11.72 8.27 6.54
N SER A 162 -11.99 9.54 6.32
CA SER A 162 -12.77 10.40 7.19
C SER A 162 -14.13 10.71 6.58
N PRO A 163 -15.22 10.73 7.37
CA PRO A 163 -16.51 11.19 6.90
C PRO A 163 -16.53 12.68 6.59
N ASN A 164 -15.59 13.43 7.14
CA ASN A 164 -15.44 14.86 6.93
C ASN A 164 -14.15 15.12 6.16
N ILE A 165 -14.27 15.79 5.02
CA ILE A 165 -13.12 16.23 4.23
C ILE A 165 -12.99 17.75 4.28
N GLU A 166 -11.74 18.21 4.30
CA GLU A 166 -11.43 19.63 4.19
C GLU A 166 -11.36 20.02 2.71
N THR A 167 -12.45 20.52 2.17
CA THR A 167 -12.59 20.86 0.74
C THR A 167 -11.55 21.85 0.26
N ASN A 168 -11.13 22.78 1.13
CA ASN A 168 -10.09 23.76 0.84
C ASN A 168 -8.73 23.14 0.47
N LYS A 169 -8.47 21.88 0.84
CA LYS A 169 -7.25 21.18 0.46
C LYS A 169 -7.19 20.83 -1.04
N TYR A 170 -8.32 20.83 -1.72
CA TYR A 170 -8.40 20.37 -3.10
C TYR A 170 -8.35 21.49 -4.14
N GLY A 171 -8.12 22.71 -3.70
CA GLY A 171 -7.97 23.88 -4.57
C GLY A 171 -9.23 24.16 -5.35
N ASN A 172 -9.15 24.06 -6.68
CA ASN A 172 -10.26 24.38 -7.60
C ASN A 172 -11.28 23.24 -7.78
N ILE A 173 -11.46 22.37 -6.78
CA ILE A 173 -12.57 21.40 -6.79
C ILE A 173 -13.74 22.02 -6.04
N TYR A 174 -14.83 22.13 -6.76
CA TYR A 174 -16.09 22.73 -6.27
C TYR A 174 -17.18 21.66 -6.19
N ASN A 175 -18.30 22.02 -5.61
CA ASN A 175 -19.50 21.18 -5.52
C ASN A 175 -19.21 19.80 -4.88
N VAL A 176 -18.29 19.73 -3.93
CA VAL A 176 -17.94 18.48 -3.29
C VAL A 176 -19.13 17.94 -2.50
N LYS A 177 -19.64 16.78 -2.92
CA LYS A 177 -20.79 16.11 -2.31
C LYS A 177 -20.39 14.71 -1.84
N PHE A 178 -20.89 14.34 -0.67
CA PHE A 178 -20.82 12.97 -0.21
C PHE A 178 -21.67 12.08 -1.13
N MET A 179 -21.10 10.99 -1.62
CA MET A 179 -21.80 9.99 -2.42
C MET A 179 -22.26 8.83 -1.54
N GLU A 180 -21.32 8.09 -1.02
CA GLU A 180 -21.59 6.93 -0.17
C GLU A 180 -20.38 6.54 0.69
N ALA A 181 -20.62 5.66 1.66
CA ALA A 181 -19.60 4.99 2.43
C ALA A 181 -19.49 3.52 2.01
N ILE A 182 -18.33 3.12 1.51
CA ILE A 182 -18.05 1.74 1.16
C ILE A 182 -17.33 1.03 2.30
N SER A 183 -17.64 -0.24 2.50
CA SER A 183 -16.96 -1.03 3.52
C SER A 183 -16.63 -2.43 3.03
N SER A 184 -15.54 -2.98 3.56
CA SER A 184 -15.22 -4.40 3.45
C SER A 184 -15.26 -5.04 4.84
N ASN A 185 -15.97 -6.16 4.93
CA ASN A 185 -16.01 -7.01 6.13
C ASN A 185 -15.28 -8.32 5.82
N THR A 186 -14.01 -8.22 5.44
CA THR A 186 -13.25 -9.36 4.95
C THR A 186 -13.01 -10.41 6.01
N VAL A 187 -13.04 -10.02 7.27
CA VAL A 187 -12.83 -10.91 8.42
C VAL A 187 -13.55 -10.35 9.64
N LYS A 188 -14.03 -11.25 10.52
CA LYS A 188 -14.95 -11.01 11.63
C LYS A 188 -14.71 -9.72 12.45
N ASP A 189 -13.46 -9.25 12.52
CA ASP A 189 -13.06 -8.07 13.32
C ASP A 189 -12.35 -6.96 12.50
N LEU A 190 -12.34 -7.07 11.18
CA LEU A 190 -11.67 -6.10 10.32
C LEU A 190 -12.69 -5.42 9.40
N LYS A 191 -13.31 -4.38 9.91
CA LYS A 191 -14.13 -3.47 9.10
C LYS A 191 -13.25 -2.33 8.62
N ARG A 192 -13.15 -2.17 7.30
CA ARG A 192 -12.58 -0.98 6.68
C ARG A 192 -13.71 -0.15 6.09
N VAL A 193 -13.69 1.13 6.34
CA VAL A 193 -14.67 2.06 5.79
C VAL A 193 -13.92 3.16 5.05
N TYR A 194 -14.38 3.46 3.84
CA TYR A 194 -13.97 4.61 3.07
C TYR A 194 -15.20 5.42 2.69
N TYR A 195 -15.04 6.71 2.71
CA TYR A 195 -16.06 7.69 2.36
C TYR A 195 -15.72 8.25 1.00
N LEU A 196 -16.68 8.22 0.11
CA LEU A 196 -16.55 8.65 -1.28
C LEU A 196 -17.24 9.98 -1.46
N PHE A 197 -16.53 10.91 -2.05
CA PHE A 197 -17.05 12.23 -2.38
C PHE A 197 -16.82 12.50 -3.85
N GLU A 198 -17.79 13.11 -4.48
CA GLU A 198 -17.68 13.60 -5.83
C GLU A 198 -17.46 15.10 -5.81
N GLY A 199 -16.57 15.58 -6.66
CA GLY A 199 -16.36 17.00 -6.90
C GLY A 199 -16.18 17.27 -8.39
N THR A 200 -16.33 18.53 -8.78
CA THR A 200 -16.14 19.00 -10.15
C THR A 200 -15.00 19.99 -10.17
N TYR A 201 -14.12 19.90 -11.15
CA TYR A 201 -13.05 20.87 -11.36
C TYR A 201 -13.57 22.07 -12.15
N GLU A 202 -13.39 23.28 -11.58
CA GLU A 202 -13.75 24.58 -12.18
C GLU A 202 -12.55 25.47 -12.40
#